data_6c445d3083972fe2bed0a08a7484d954
#
_entry.id   6c445d3083972fe2bed0a08a7484d954
#
_cell.length_a   1.000
_cell.length_b   1.000
_cell.length_c   1.000
_cell.angle_alpha   90.00
_cell.angle_beta   90.00
_cell.angle_gamma   90.00
#
_symmetry.space_group_name_H-M   'P 1'
#
loop_
_entity.id
_entity.type
_entity.pdbx_description
1 polymer ?
#
loop_
_entity_poly.entity_id
_entity_poly.type
_entity_poly.pdbx_seq_one_letter_code
_entity_poly.pdbx_strand_id
1 'polypeptide(L)'
;MTALWTVLGPPLVIDLSHNNPEPIDFAALYADGVRMVIHKATQGSSFVDPMYAPRRKRALAAGMKFEAYHFADASSPVGQMTHFLAVANLDGKMRGAIDVEPNHNSTIGFGQANFLVSQIDQKRGTQCLRYT
;
A
#
# COMPACT_ATOMS: atom_id res chain seq x y z
N MET A 1 3.07 25.79 21.89
CA MET A 1 1.85 25.26 21.24
C MET A 1 1.82 23.74 21.40
N THR A 2 0.73 23.21 21.87
CA THR A 2 0.55 21.77 21.98
C THR A 2 0.42 21.16 20.58
N ALA A 3 1.20 20.14 20.29
CA ALA A 3 1.06 19.45 19.04
C ALA A 3 -0.35 18.83 18.91
N LEU A 4 -0.92 18.86 17.71
CA LEU A 4 -2.28 18.38 17.47
C LEU A 4 -2.45 16.92 17.91
N TRP A 5 -1.45 16.07 17.69
CA TRP A 5 -1.51 14.67 18.07
C TRP A 5 -1.54 14.42 19.58
N THR A 6 -1.06 15.37 20.40
CA THR A 6 -1.21 15.27 21.88
C THR A 6 -2.64 15.53 22.32
N VAL A 7 -3.42 16.26 21.53
CA VAL A 7 -4.83 16.53 21.80
C VAL A 7 -5.71 15.43 21.21
N LEU A 8 -5.42 15.00 19.96
CA LEU A 8 -6.21 14.02 19.21
C LEU A 8 -5.67 12.58 19.30
N GLY A 9 -4.53 12.39 19.98
CA GLY A 9 -3.82 11.11 20.02
C GLY A 9 -2.73 11.04 18.97
N PRO A 10 -2.02 9.88 18.85
CA PRO A 10 -0.95 9.68 17.87
C PRO A 10 -1.49 9.75 16.43
N PRO A 11 -0.62 10.07 15.44
CA PRO A 11 -1.01 10.07 14.03
C PRO A 11 -1.57 8.71 13.59
N LEU A 12 -2.66 8.72 12.84
CA LEU A 12 -3.32 7.51 12.35
C LEU A 12 -2.83 7.16 10.96
N VAL A 13 -2.71 5.86 10.72
CA VAL A 13 -2.46 5.27 9.40
C VAL A 13 -3.65 4.41 9.06
N ILE A 14 -4.20 4.59 7.86
CA ILE A 14 -5.30 3.77 7.37
C ILE A 14 -4.89 3.04 6.10
N ASP A 15 -5.45 1.87 5.87
CA ASP A 15 -5.33 1.19 4.59
C ASP A 15 -6.64 1.26 3.80
N LEU A 16 -6.52 1.28 2.49
CA LEU A 16 -7.64 1.41 1.57
C LEU A 16 -7.45 0.52 0.34
N SER A 17 -8.57 0.16 -0.27
CA SER A 17 -8.63 -0.45 -1.59
C SER A 17 -9.89 0.01 -2.32
N HIS A 18 -10.05 -0.44 -3.56
CA HIS A 18 -11.28 -0.18 -4.32
C HIS A 18 -12.54 -0.70 -3.62
N ASN A 19 -12.40 -1.61 -2.65
CA ASN A 19 -13.52 -2.12 -1.87
C ASN A 19 -14.10 -1.08 -0.90
N ASN A 20 -13.33 -0.05 -0.56
CA ASN A 20 -13.82 1.06 0.23
C ASN A 20 -14.61 2.01 -0.68
N PRO A 21 -15.89 2.30 -0.37
CA PRO A 21 -16.73 3.09 -1.28
C PRO A 21 -16.33 4.56 -1.35
N GLU A 22 -16.62 5.16 -2.49
CA GLU A 22 -16.55 6.61 -2.68
C GLU A 22 -17.84 7.27 -2.16
N PRO A 23 -17.80 8.56 -1.78
CA PRO A 23 -16.61 9.44 -1.80
C PRO A 23 -15.76 9.28 -0.55
N ILE A 24 -14.45 9.48 -0.70
CA ILE A 24 -13.51 9.58 0.43
C ILE A 24 -13.02 11.03 0.51
N ASP A 25 -13.28 11.67 1.64
CA ASP A 25 -12.84 13.03 1.92
C ASP A 25 -11.51 13.02 2.68
N PHE A 26 -10.41 13.10 1.95
CA PHE A 26 -9.07 13.05 2.55
C PHE A 26 -8.77 14.28 3.41
N ALA A 27 -9.33 15.43 3.09
CA ALA A 27 -9.17 16.63 3.93
C ALA A 27 -9.83 16.44 5.30
N ALA A 28 -11.02 15.85 5.34
CA ALA A 28 -11.71 15.55 6.59
C ALA A 28 -10.95 14.50 7.41
N LEU A 29 -10.44 13.46 6.75
CA LEU A 29 -9.61 12.44 7.40
C LEU A 29 -8.33 13.06 7.99
N TYR A 30 -7.69 13.96 7.26
CA TYR A 30 -6.52 14.68 7.77
C TYR A 30 -6.86 15.51 9.01
N ALA A 31 -7.98 16.23 8.97
CA ALA A 31 -8.46 17.00 10.11
C ALA A 31 -8.71 16.12 11.35
N ASP A 32 -9.13 14.87 11.13
CA ASP A 32 -9.39 13.89 12.19
C ASP A 32 -8.12 13.17 12.68
N GLY A 33 -6.95 13.49 12.13
CA GLY A 33 -5.69 12.94 12.61
C GLY A 33 -5.04 11.88 11.72
N VAL A 34 -5.64 11.52 10.59
CA VAL A 34 -5.03 10.60 9.62
C VAL A 34 -3.87 11.30 8.91
N ARG A 35 -2.71 10.66 8.92
CA ARG A 35 -1.49 11.26 8.35
C ARG A 35 -0.89 10.44 7.23
N MET A 36 -1.29 9.19 7.08
CA MET A 36 -0.78 8.31 6.06
C MET A 36 -1.87 7.37 5.54
N VAL A 37 -1.89 7.16 4.26
CA VAL A 37 -2.73 6.16 3.58
C VAL A 37 -1.83 5.11 2.96
N ILE A 38 -2.14 3.84 3.21
CA ILE A 38 -1.55 2.71 2.51
C ILE A 38 -2.63 2.16 1.58
N HIS A 39 -2.48 2.30 0.29
CA HIS A 39 -3.53 1.94 -0.67
C HIS A 39 -3.10 0.77 -1.55
N LYS A 40 -4.03 -0.17 -1.77
CA LYS A 40 -3.82 -1.25 -2.73
C LYS A 40 -3.49 -0.68 -4.10
N ALA A 41 -2.37 -1.13 -4.67
CA ALA A 41 -1.99 -0.81 -6.04
C ALA A 41 -2.29 -1.98 -6.96
N THR A 42 -1.89 -3.19 -6.55
CA THR A 42 -1.96 -4.39 -7.38
C THR A 42 -2.33 -5.62 -6.55
N GLN A 43 -2.76 -6.66 -7.25
CA GLN A 43 -2.94 -8.00 -6.70
C GLN A 43 -2.48 -9.02 -7.74
N GLY A 44 -1.72 -10.02 -7.32
CA GLY A 44 -1.21 -11.03 -8.23
C GLY A 44 -0.37 -10.43 -9.35
N SER A 45 -0.37 -11.07 -10.50
CA SER A 45 0.47 -10.66 -11.63
C SER A 45 -0.23 -9.76 -12.64
N SER A 46 -1.53 -9.45 -12.47
CA SER A 46 -2.29 -8.71 -13.48
C SER A 46 -3.31 -7.69 -12.96
N PHE A 47 -3.82 -7.84 -11.73
CA PHE A 47 -4.86 -6.93 -11.24
C PHE A 47 -4.26 -5.57 -10.85
N VAL A 48 -4.90 -4.50 -11.32
CA VAL A 48 -4.60 -3.10 -10.95
C VAL A 48 -5.81 -2.53 -10.21
N ASP A 49 -5.58 -1.97 -9.03
CA ASP A 49 -6.65 -1.29 -8.31
C ASP A 49 -6.99 0.03 -9.00
N PRO A 50 -8.21 0.19 -9.54
CA PRO A 50 -8.54 1.38 -10.32
C PRO A 50 -8.59 2.67 -9.49
N MET A 51 -8.70 2.55 -8.17
CA MET A 51 -8.76 3.71 -7.28
C MET A 51 -7.39 4.17 -6.77
N TYR A 52 -6.34 3.39 -7.03
CA TYR A 52 -5.00 3.69 -6.53
C TYR A 52 -4.49 5.06 -7.00
N ALA A 53 -4.44 5.27 -8.31
CA ALA A 53 -3.88 6.51 -8.86
C ALA A 53 -4.71 7.75 -8.50
N PRO A 54 -6.04 7.77 -8.67
CA PRO A 54 -6.83 8.96 -8.32
C PRO A 54 -6.82 9.26 -6.82
N ARG A 55 -6.86 8.24 -5.96
CA ARG A 55 -6.80 8.45 -4.51
C ARG A 55 -5.42 8.88 -4.03
N ARG A 56 -4.35 8.36 -4.64
CA ARG A 56 -3.00 8.84 -4.37
C ARG A 56 -2.90 10.34 -4.60
N LYS A 57 -3.37 10.82 -5.73
CA LYS A 57 -3.36 12.24 -6.07
C LYS A 57 -4.11 13.07 -5.02
N ARG A 58 -5.30 12.63 -4.63
CA ARG A 58 -6.14 13.36 -3.66
C ARG A 58 -5.57 13.33 -2.24
N ALA A 59 -5.03 12.19 -1.81
CA ALA A 59 -4.42 12.08 -0.50
C ALA A 59 -3.19 12.97 -0.36
N LEU A 60 -2.31 12.96 -1.37
CA LEU A 60 -1.13 13.83 -1.38
C LEU A 60 -1.53 15.31 -1.38
N ALA A 61 -2.57 15.69 -2.13
CA ALA A 61 -3.09 17.05 -2.15
C ALA A 61 -3.63 17.49 -0.78
N ALA A 62 -4.14 16.56 0.03
CA ALA A 62 -4.59 16.81 1.39
C ALA A 62 -3.45 16.87 2.42
N GLY A 63 -2.21 16.67 2.01
CA GLY A 63 -1.03 16.71 2.88
C GLY A 63 -0.65 15.38 3.53
N MET A 64 -1.30 14.28 3.15
CA MET A 64 -0.99 12.94 3.69
C MET A 64 0.26 12.37 3.06
N LYS A 65 0.95 11.50 3.81
CA LYS A 65 1.90 10.55 3.25
C LYS A 65 1.13 9.41 2.60
N PHE A 66 1.73 8.83 1.58
CA PHE A 66 1.08 7.77 0.80
C PHE A 66 2.03 6.62 0.57
N GLU A 67 1.51 5.41 0.74
CA GLU A 67 2.24 4.18 0.51
C GLU A 67 1.38 3.23 -0.33
N ALA A 68 2.03 2.38 -1.10
CA ALA A 68 1.36 1.38 -1.94
C ALA A 68 1.47 0.00 -1.31
N TYR A 69 0.43 -0.82 -1.39
CA TYR A 69 0.58 -2.23 -1.09
C TYR A 69 0.20 -3.13 -2.27
N HIS A 70 0.82 -4.28 -2.28
CA HIS A 70 0.56 -5.39 -3.19
C HIS A 70 -0.10 -6.53 -2.42
N PHE A 71 -1.23 -7.02 -2.90
CA PHE A 71 -1.85 -8.22 -2.37
C PHE A 71 -1.24 -9.43 -3.09
N ALA A 72 -0.45 -10.21 -2.36
CA ALA A 72 0.24 -11.36 -2.93
C ALA A 72 -0.71 -12.55 -3.09
N ASP A 73 -0.59 -13.26 -4.20
CA ASP A 73 -1.33 -14.48 -4.46
C ASP A 73 -0.38 -15.62 -4.92
N ALA A 74 -0.94 -16.73 -5.38
CA ALA A 74 -0.16 -17.90 -5.77
C ALA A 74 0.46 -17.80 -7.17
N SER A 75 0.30 -16.70 -7.88
CA SER A 75 0.93 -16.49 -9.19
C SER A 75 2.44 -16.28 -9.04
N SER A 76 3.16 -16.23 -10.17
CA SER A 76 4.62 -16.10 -10.18
C SER A 76 5.12 -14.94 -9.33
N PRO A 77 6.01 -15.16 -8.34
CA PRO A 77 6.57 -14.07 -7.54
C PRO A 77 7.29 -13.01 -8.37
N VAL A 78 8.04 -13.42 -9.39
CA VAL A 78 8.73 -12.47 -10.29
C VAL A 78 7.71 -11.65 -11.08
N GLY A 79 6.66 -12.28 -11.57
CA GLY A 79 5.57 -11.60 -12.27
C GLY A 79 4.86 -10.59 -11.37
N GLN A 80 4.61 -10.96 -10.11
CA GLN A 80 4.01 -10.07 -9.13
C GLN A 80 4.92 -8.87 -8.82
N MET A 81 6.21 -9.10 -8.61
CA MET A 81 7.18 -8.01 -8.39
C MET A 81 7.18 -7.03 -9.55
N THR A 82 7.32 -7.53 -10.77
CA THR A 82 7.36 -6.70 -11.98
C THR A 82 6.09 -5.87 -12.11
N HIS A 83 4.94 -6.51 -11.89
CA HIS A 83 3.64 -5.85 -11.97
C HIS A 83 3.48 -4.76 -10.90
N PHE A 84 3.79 -5.09 -9.65
CA PHE A 84 3.68 -4.13 -8.53
C PHE A 84 4.56 -2.91 -8.76
N LEU A 85 5.84 -3.12 -9.07
CA LEU A 85 6.77 -2.01 -9.24
C LEU A 85 6.40 -1.12 -10.43
N ALA A 86 5.86 -1.70 -11.50
CA ALA A 86 5.41 -0.92 -12.66
C ALA A 86 4.19 -0.04 -12.35
N VAL A 87 3.22 -0.56 -11.60
CA VAL A 87 1.96 0.14 -11.29
C VAL A 87 2.11 1.09 -10.12
N ALA A 88 2.76 0.64 -9.05
CA ALA A 88 2.85 1.42 -7.81
C ALA A 88 3.62 2.73 -7.97
N ASN A 89 4.54 2.79 -8.88
CA ASN A 89 5.35 3.99 -9.13
C ASN A 89 5.88 4.58 -7.82
N LEU A 90 6.66 3.76 -7.10
CA LEU A 90 7.21 4.13 -5.81
C LEU A 90 8.27 5.21 -5.98
N ASP A 91 8.07 6.36 -5.36
CA ASP A 91 9.08 7.41 -5.34
C ASP A 91 10.17 7.14 -4.28
N GLY A 92 11.17 8.01 -4.18
CA GLY A 92 12.36 7.76 -3.38
C GLY A 92 12.12 7.47 -1.90
N LYS A 93 11.00 7.92 -1.32
CA LYS A 93 10.67 7.74 0.10
C LYS A 93 9.70 6.60 0.34
N MET A 94 8.94 6.19 -0.68
CA MET A 94 7.99 5.10 -0.57
C MET A 94 8.71 3.76 -0.52
N ARG A 95 8.32 2.92 0.42
CA ARG A 95 8.92 1.60 0.61
C ARG A 95 8.17 0.49 -0.12
N GLY A 96 6.88 0.68 -0.30
CA GLY A 96 5.99 -0.39 -0.73
C GLY A 96 5.68 -1.35 0.41
N ALA A 97 4.52 -1.97 0.36
CA ALA A 97 4.08 -2.95 1.35
C ALA A 97 3.59 -4.21 0.64
N ILE A 98 3.84 -5.35 1.24
CA ILE A 98 3.38 -6.64 0.75
C ILE A 98 2.40 -7.22 1.77
N ASP A 99 1.17 -7.43 1.32
CA ASP A 99 0.10 -8.05 2.10
C ASP A 99 0.06 -9.54 1.78
N VAL A 100 0.24 -10.36 2.81
CA VAL A 100 0.27 -11.83 2.70
C VAL A 100 -0.83 -12.40 3.57
N GLU A 101 -1.93 -12.84 2.96
CA GLU A 101 -3.06 -13.41 3.67
C GLU A 101 -3.77 -14.47 2.83
N PRO A 102 -4.62 -15.30 3.45
CA PRO A 102 -5.40 -16.29 2.70
C PRO A 102 -6.29 -15.66 1.62
N ASN A 103 -6.32 -16.26 0.45
CA ASN A 103 -7.09 -15.78 -0.70
C ASN A 103 -7.70 -16.97 -1.47
N HIS A 104 -8.74 -17.57 -0.93
CA HIS A 104 -9.46 -18.68 -1.56
C HIS A 104 -8.50 -19.74 -2.15
N ASN A 105 -8.49 -19.89 -3.48
CA ASN A 105 -7.68 -20.89 -4.17
C ASN A 105 -6.31 -20.34 -4.63
N SER A 106 -5.97 -19.13 -4.27
CA SER A 106 -4.75 -18.46 -4.74
C SER A 106 -3.98 -17.83 -3.58
N THR A 107 -3.71 -18.60 -2.55
CA THR A 107 -2.90 -18.16 -1.41
C THR A 107 -1.42 -18.37 -1.72
N ILE A 108 -0.63 -17.30 -1.58
CA ILE A 108 0.82 -17.41 -1.77
C ILE A 108 1.43 -18.30 -0.68
N GLY A 109 2.35 -19.18 -1.06
CA GLY A 109 3.11 -19.98 -0.10
C GLY A 109 4.13 -19.13 0.66
N PHE A 110 4.46 -19.55 1.87
CA PHE A 110 5.38 -18.81 2.75
C PHE A 110 6.76 -18.58 2.09
N GLY A 111 7.34 -19.63 1.48
CA GLY A 111 8.62 -19.52 0.79
C GLY A 111 8.57 -18.58 -0.42
N GLN A 112 7.48 -18.61 -1.16
CA GLN A 112 7.26 -17.71 -2.30
C GLN A 112 7.06 -16.26 -1.84
N ALA A 113 6.38 -16.04 -0.72
CA ALA A 113 6.21 -14.73 -0.13
C ALA A 113 7.55 -14.13 0.29
N ASN A 114 8.39 -14.91 0.95
CA ASN A 114 9.75 -14.47 1.31
C ASN A 114 10.59 -14.16 0.07
N PHE A 115 10.50 -14.98 -0.96
CA PHE A 115 11.21 -14.73 -2.21
C PHE A 115 10.73 -13.42 -2.86
N LEU A 116 9.42 -13.21 -2.97
CA LEU A 116 8.86 -11.98 -3.52
C LEU A 116 9.37 -10.75 -2.79
N VAL A 117 9.30 -10.76 -1.46
CA VAL A 117 9.79 -9.64 -0.63
C VAL A 117 11.27 -9.39 -0.86
N SER A 118 12.10 -10.43 -0.87
CA SER A 118 13.54 -10.28 -1.05
C SER A 118 13.89 -9.72 -2.44
N GLN A 119 13.14 -10.10 -3.46
CA GLN A 119 13.34 -9.58 -4.82
C GLN A 119 12.99 -8.09 -4.91
N ILE A 120 11.90 -7.66 -4.25
CA ILE A 120 11.52 -6.25 -4.20
C ILE A 120 12.59 -5.45 -3.43
N ASP A 121 13.02 -5.96 -2.29
CA ASP A 121 14.06 -5.31 -1.47
C ASP A 121 15.36 -5.12 -2.27
N GLN A 122 15.80 -6.14 -2.99
CA GLN A 122 16.99 -6.05 -3.84
C GLN A 122 16.82 -5.03 -4.95
N LYS A 123 15.69 -5.05 -5.64
CA LYS A 123 15.41 -4.15 -6.77
C LYS A 123 15.36 -2.70 -6.32
N ARG A 124 14.82 -2.46 -5.13
CA ARG A 124 14.64 -1.13 -4.58
C ARG A 124 15.83 -0.60 -3.79
N GLY A 125 16.67 -1.50 -3.26
CA GLY A 125 17.75 -1.12 -2.35
C GLY A 125 17.27 -0.68 -0.98
N THR A 126 16.02 -0.99 -0.61
CA THR A 126 15.42 -0.67 0.69
C THR A 126 14.42 -1.75 1.06
N GLN A 127 14.14 -1.90 2.34
CA GLN A 127 13.19 -2.90 2.82
C GLN A 127 11.74 -2.45 2.63
N CYS A 128 10.94 -3.26 1.95
CA CYS A 128 9.50 -3.05 1.89
C CYS A 128 8.83 -3.44 3.22
N LEU A 129 7.64 -2.90 3.43
CA LEU A 129 6.81 -3.25 4.58
C LEU A 129 6.13 -4.60 4.32
N ARG A 130 5.82 -5.31 5.40
CA ARG A 130 5.15 -6.61 5.35
C ARG A 130 4.04 -6.63 6.37
N TYR A 131 2.88 -7.14 5.97
CA TYR A 131 1.77 -7.36 6.92
C TYR A 131 0.82 -8.43 6.41
N THR A 132 0.00 -8.90 7.32
CA THR A 132 -1.04 -9.88 7.01
C THR A 132 -2.40 -9.36 7.45
#